data_aeda7a1669f922cc1ae05be86b135858
#
_entry.id   aeda7a1669f922cc1ae05be86b135858
#
_cell.length_a   1.000
_cell.length_b   1.000
_cell.length_c   1.000
_cell.angle_alpha   90.00
_cell.angle_beta   90.00
_cell.angle_gamma   90.00
#
_symmetry.space_group_name_H-M   'P 1'
#
loop_
_entity.id
_entity.type
_entity.pdbx_description
1 polymer ?
#
loop_
_entity_poly.entity_id
_entity_poly.type
_entity_poly.pdbx_seq_one_letter_code
_entity_poly.pdbx_strand_id
1 'polypeptide(L)'
;AFTTIVTMCFIDGISKKSVSAMIGTIFGVIIAGVFALIFGKVTSISGYNVSDIENLVYVGEMTDIQIGQLLFAGILIASLGAVMDVGMSISSTLCEIKEKNSSLTMKELFISGMNVGRDMMGTMTNTLILAFTGGSINTLVFIYAYNYQYLQIMNMYSVGIEIMQGLSASLGVILAV
;
A
#
# COMPACT_ATOMS: atom_id res chain seq x y z
N ALA A 1 -7.67 -0.41 9.85
CA ALA A 1 -7.44 -0.18 11.28
C ALA A 1 -7.72 -1.43 12.13
N PHE A 2 -8.95 -1.99 12.10
CA PHE A 2 -9.27 -3.19 12.90
C PHE A 2 -8.38 -4.38 12.56
N THR A 3 -8.22 -4.69 11.29
CA THR A 3 -7.35 -5.77 10.79
C THR A 3 -5.90 -5.58 11.26
N THR A 4 -5.36 -4.36 11.15
CA THR A 4 -4.01 -4.02 11.62
C THR A 4 -3.82 -4.31 13.10
N ILE A 5 -4.77 -3.87 13.92
CA ILE A 5 -4.74 -4.08 15.38
C ILE A 5 -4.75 -5.57 15.69
N VAL A 6 -5.69 -6.32 15.10
CA VAL A 6 -5.82 -7.75 15.34
C VAL A 6 -4.55 -8.49 14.89
N THR A 7 -4.07 -8.25 13.68
CA THR A 7 -2.88 -8.93 13.15
C THR A 7 -1.65 -8.65 14.00
N MET A 8 -1.39 -7.38 14.34
CA MET A 8 -0.22 -7.01 15.14
C MET A 8 -0.31 -7.53 16.58
N CYS A 9 -1.50 -7.52 17.18
CA CYS A 9 -1.68 -8.11 18.52
C CYS A 9 -1.43 -9.63 18.52
N PHE A 10 -1.81 -10.34 17.45
CA PHE A 10 -1.57 -11.77 17.37
C PHE A 10 -0.10 -12.13 17.10
N ILE A 11 0.59 -11.36 16.27
CA ILE A 11 1.99 -11.66 15.87
C ILE A 11 2.99 -11.23 16.94
N ASP A 12 2.88 -9.99 17.42
CA ASP A 12 3.89 -9.36 18.29
C ASP A 12 3.42 -9.17 19.73
N GLY A 13 2.17 -9.49 20.04
CA GLY A 13 1.58 -9.23 21.34
C GLY A 13 1.37 -7.73 21.61
N ILE A 14 0.91 -7.40 22.81
CA ILE A 14 0.71 -6.02 23.23
C ILE A 14 2.02 -5.50 23.85
N SER A 15 2.84 -4.85 23.05
CA SER A 15 4.10 -4.23 23.48
C SER A 15 4.17 -2.78 23.01
N LYS A 16 5.08 -1.99 23.60
CA LYS A 16 5.32 -0.60 23.18
C LYS A 16 5.72 -0.52 21.72
N LYS A 17 6.50 -1.50 21.24
CA LYS A 17 6.91 -1.69 19.85
C LYS A 17 5.69 -1.86 18.93
N SER A 18 4.81 -2.80 19.28
CA SER A 18 3.60 -3.10 18.50
C SER A 18 2.65 -1.89 18.44
N VAL A 19 2.44 -1.20 19.56
CA VAL A 19 1.58 0.01 19.59
C VAL A 19 2.14 1.12 18.70
N SER A 20 3.45 1.37 18.75
CA SER A 20 4.09 2.36 17.89
C SER A 20 3.93 2.01 16.41
N ALA A 21 4.19 0.75 16.04
CA ALA A 21 4.02 0.26 14.68
C ALA A 21 2.56 0.36 14.21
N MET A 22 1.57 0.04 15.06
CA MET A 22 0.14 0.19 14.75
C MET A 22 -0.22 1.63 14.37
N ILE A 23 0.24 2.60 15.15
CA ILE A 23 -0.04 4.02 14.89
C ILE A 23 0.56 4.43 13.53
N GLY A 24 1.83 4.10 13.27
CA GLY A 24 2.49 4.38 12.00
C GLY A 24 1.78 3.72 10.81
N THR A 25 1.39 2.44 10.95
CA THR A 25 0.67 1.71 9.91
C THR A 25 -0.70 2.32 9.61
N ILE A 26 -1.49 2.64 10.63
CA ILE A 26 -2.81 3.25 10.45
C ILE A 26 -2.68 4.58 9.72
N PHE A 27 -1.71 5.41 10.13
CA PHE A 27 -1.45 6.70 9.49
C PHE A 27 -1.01 6.55 8.03
N GLY A 28 -0.07 5.65 7.75
CA GLY A 28 0.40 5.37 6.39
C GLY A 28 -0.70 4.83 5.47
N VAL A 29 -1.59 3.97 5.96
CA VAL A 29 -2.72 3.44 5.18
C VAL A 29 -3.77 4.54 4.92
N ILE A 30 -4.03 5.42 5.88
CA ILE A 30 -4.92 6.58 5.66
C ILE A 30 -4.35 7.45 4.53
N ILE A 31 -3.06 7.74 4.56
CA ILE A 31 -2.38 8.52 3.52
C ILE A 31 -2.49 7.82 2.16
N ALA A 32 -2.19 6.52 2.08
CA ALA A 32 -2.33 5.75 0.86
C ALA A 32 -3.76 5.84 0.30
N GLY A 33 -4.77 5.75 1.17
CA GLY A 33 -6.18 5.91 0.80
C GLY A 33 -6.51 7.30 0.26
N VAL A 34 -6.00 8.36 0.90
CA VAL A 34 -6.19 9.74 0.42
C VAL A 34 -5.58 9.93 -0.97
N PHE A 35 -4.36 9.44 -1.19
CA PHE A 35 -3.72 9.50 -2.50
C PHE A 35 -4.45 8.67 -3.55
N ALA A 36 -4.94 7.48 -3.20
CA ALA A 36 -5.75 6.66 -4.10
C ALA A 36 -7.03 7.40 -4.54
N LEU A 37 -7.71 8.08 -3.60
CA LEU A 37 -8.88 8.89 -3.92
C LEU A 37 -8.55 10.09 -4.81
N ILE A 38 -7.44 10.79 -4.54
CA ILE A 38 -6.98 11.92 -5.35
C ILE A 38 -6.64 11.44 -6.77
N PHE A 39 -5.84 10.39 -6.91
CA PHE A 39 -5.47 9.84 -8.22
C PHE A 39 -6.69 9.32 -8.96
N GLY A 40 -7.57 8.56 -8.31
CA GLY A 40 -8.81 8.07 -8.92
C GLY A 40 -9.69 9.20 -9.46
N LYS A 41 -9.78 10.30 -8.73
CA LYS A 41 -10.55 11.48 -9.15
C LYS A 41 -9.87 12.24 -10.30
N VAL A 42 -8.56 12.41 -10.26
CA VAL A 42 -7.78 13.12 -11.31
C VAL A 42 -7.78 12.34 -12.61
N THR A 43 -7.63 11.01 -12.54
CA THR A 43 -7.58 10.13 -13.72
C THR A 43 -8.96 9.66 -14.18
N SER A 44 -10.04 10.06 -13.49
CA SER A 44 -11.40 9.58 -13.74
C SER A 44 -11.53 8.06 -13.70
N ILE A 45 -10.65 7.38 -12.98
CA ILE A 45 -10.72 5.94 -12.74
C ILE A 45 -11.69 5.67 -11.59
N SER A 46 -12.68 4.83 -11.87
CA SER A 46 -13.65 4.36 -10.89
C SER A 46 -13.60 2.84 -10.77
N GLY A 47 -14.23 2.27 -9.75
CA GLY A 47 -14.34 0.82 -9.62
C GLY A 47 -15.08 0.11 -10.77
N TYR A 48 -15.76 0.87 -11.62
CA TYR A 48 -16.42 0.36 -12.82
C TYR A 48 -15.50 0.19 -14.03
N ASN A 49 -14.23 0.54 -13.91
CA ASN A 49 -13.23 0.40 -14.97
C ASN A 49 -12.36 -0.87 -14.84
N VAL A 50 -12.76 -1.81 -13.97
CA VAL A 50 -12.03 -3.06 -13.73
C VAL A 50 -12.43 -4.14 -14.75
N SER A 51 -11.55 -5.14 -14.91
CA SER A 51 -11.86 -6.32 -15.69
C SER A 51 -13.04 -7.08 -15.07
N ASP A 52 -13.80 -7.78 -15.90
CA ASP A 52 -15.00 -8.55 -15.49
C ASP A 52 -16.11 -7.72 -14.83
N ILE A 53 -16.19 -6.43 -15.18
CA ILE A 53 -17.20 -5.50 -14.63
C ILE A 53 -18.62 -6.00 -14.81
N GLU A 54 -18.93 -6.70 -15.90
CA GLU A 54 -20.27 -7.24 -16.15
C GLU A 54 -20.69 -8.23 -15.06
N ASN A 55 -19.79 -9.13 -14.66
CA ASN A 55 -20.05 -10.07 -13.56
C ASN A 55 -20.19 -9.34 -12.20
N LEU A 56 -19.38 -8.32 -11.99
CA LEU A 56 -19.44 -7.50 -10.76
C LEU A 56 -20.73 -6.68 -10.69
N VAL A 57 -21.21 -6.12 -11.79
CA VAL A 57 -22.48 -5.39 -11.85
C VAL A 57 -23.64 -6.33 -11.53
N TYR A 58 -23.65 -7.53 -12.11
CA TYR A 58 -24.66 -8.53 -11.82
C TYR A 58 -24.69 -8.92 -10.33
N VAL A 59 -23.51 -9.13 -9.72
CA VAL A 59 -23.41 -9.39 -8.28
C VAL A 59 -23.86 -8.17 -7.46
N GLY A 60 -23.51 -6.95 -7.89
CA GLY A 60 -23.92 -5.71 -7.24
C GLY A 60 -25.44 -5.49 -7.24
N GLU A 61 -26.15 -5.92 -8.29
CA GLU A 61 -27.62 -5.88 -8.36
C GLU A 61 -28.28 -6.91 -7.43
N MET A 62 -27.60 -8.02 -7.16
CA MET A 62 -28.09 -9.07 -6.25
C MET A 62 -27.71 -8.84 -4.79
N THR A 63 -26.78 -7.92 -4.52
CA THR A 63 -26.21 -7.65 -3.19
C THR A 63 -26.07 -6.14 -2.99
N ASP A 64 -26.01 -5.68 -1.74
CA ASP A 64 -25.79 -4.26 -1.41
C ASP A 64 -24.30 -3.83 -1.58
N ILE A 65 -23.52 -4.54 -2.38
CA ILE A 65 -22.09 -4.26 -2.60
C ILE A 65 -21.94 -3.07 -3.54
N GLN A 66 -21.25 -2.04 -3.07
CA GLN A 66 -20.92 -0.87 -3.87
C GLN A 66 -19.66 -1.12 -4.70
N ILE A 67 -19.81 -1.53 -5.95
CA ILE A 67 -18.74 -1.93 -6.86
C ILE A 67 -17.68 -0.82 -6.99
N GLY A 68 -18.11 0.44 -7.08
CA GLY A 68 -17.20 1.57 -7.18
C GLY A 68 -16.21 1.69 -6.01
N GLN A 69 -16.52 1.11 -4.85
CA GLN A 69 -15.64 1.13 -3.67
C GLN A 69 -14.72 -0.08 -3.58
N LEU A 70 -14.96 -1.16 -4.34
CA LEU A 70 -14.12 -2.36 -4.31
C LEU A 70 -12.68 -2.08 -4.74
N LEU A 71 -12.51 -1.26 -5.76
CA LEU A 71 -11.18 -0.86 -6.24
C LEU A 71 -10.38 -0.18 -5.11
N PHE A 72 -10.98 0.78 -4.43
CA PHE A 72 -10.32 1.48 -3.32
C PHE A 72 -10.05 0.57 -2.13
N ALA A 73 -10.96 -0.35 -1.82
CA ALA A 73 -10.73 -1.36 -0.79
C ALA A 73 -9.54 -2.26 -1.15
N GLY A 74 -9.43 -2.68 -2.41
CA GLY A 74 -8.28 -3.44 -2.92
C GLY A 74 -6.96 -2.69 -2.74
N ILE A 75 -6.92 -1.40 -3.10
CA ILE A 75 -5.73 -0.55 -2.92
C ILE A 75 -5.34 -0.42 -1.44
N LEU A 76 -6.31 -0.22 -0.55
CA LEU A 76 -6.06 -0.13 0.89
C LEU A 76 -5.52 -1.44 1.46
N ILE A 77 -6.04 -2.59 1.02
CA ILE A 77 -5.55 -3.91 1.46
C ILE A 77 -4.13 -4.16 0.94
N ALA A 78 -3.87 -3.84 -0.32
CA ALA A 78 -2.56 -4.02 -0.93
C ALA A 78 -1.48 -3.13 -0.26
N SER A 79 -1.82 -1.87 0.06
CA SER A 79 -0.90 -0.97 0.75
C SER A 79 -0.70 -1.33 2.22
N LEU A 80 -1.72 -1.91 2.88
CA LEU A 80 -1.67 -2.26 4.30
C LEU A 80 -0.49 -3.19 4.63
N GLY A 81 -0.29 -4.25 3.85
CA GLY A 81 0.80 -5.19 4.06
C GLY A 81 2.16 -4.51 4.08
N ALA A 82 2.47 -3.74 3.04
CA ALA A 82 3.75 -3.07 2.90
C ALA A 82 4.00 -2.00 3.97
N VAL A 83 2.98 -1.21 4.30
CA VAL A 83 3.08 -0.17 5.35
C VAL A 83 3.25 -0.82 6.73
N MET A 84 2.60 -1.96 6.97
CA MET A 84 2.72 -2.71 8.22
C MET A 84 4.16 -3.23 8.40
N ASP A 85 4.74 -3.82 7.37
CA ASP A 85 6.10 -4.36 7.41
C ASP A 85 7.13 -3.28 7.70
N VAL A 86 6.99 -2.11 7.09
CA VAL A 86 7.86 -0.95 7.33
C VAL A 86 7.69 -0.44 8.75
N GLY A 87 6.46 -0.23 9.22
CA GLY A 87 6.18 0.25 10.56
C GLY A 87 6.73 -0.68 11.64
N MET A 88 6.57 -2.00 11.46
CA MET A 88 7.11 -3.00 12.37
C MET A 88 8.64 -3.04 12.36
N SER A 89 9.26 -3.02 11.20
CA SER A 89 10.72 -3.07 11.07
C SER A 89 11.38 -1.86 11.73
N ILE A 90 10.87 -0.65 11.49
CA ILE A 90 11.39 0.57 12.11
C ILE A 90 11.18 0.55 13.61
N SER A 91 9.97 0.25 14.08
CA SER A 91 9.64 0.20 15.50
C SER A 91 10.48 -0.85 16.24
N SER A 92 10.67 -2.03 15.63
CA SER A 92 11.53 -3.08 16.18
C SER A 92 12.97 -2.63 16.31
N THR A 93 13.52 -2.04 15.25
CA THR A 93 14.90 -1.55 15.25
C THR A 93 15.13 -0.45 16.30
N LEU A 94 14.20 0.50 16.42
CA LEU A 94 14.29 1.57 17.41
C LEU A 94 14.20 1.05 18.86
N CYS A 95 13.35 0.06 19.12
CA CYS A 95 13.30 -0.60 20.41
C CYS A 95 14.63 -1.28 20.74
N GLU A 96 15.20 -2.04 19.82
CA GLU A 96 16.47 -2.73 20.00
C GLU A 96 17.65 -1.76 20.25
N ILE A 97 17.69 -0.64 19.50
CA ILE A 97 18.69 0.41 19.70
C ILE A 97 18.57 1.02 21.10
N LYS A 98 17.32 1.31 21.53
CA LYS A 98 17.08 1.92 22.84
C LYS A 98 17.37 0.97 24.00
N GLU A 99 17.11 -0.33 23.84
CA GLU A 99 17.44 -1.35 24.84
C GLU A 99 18.94 -1.52 25.02
N LYS A 100 19.70 -1.52 23.91
CA LYS A 100 21.17 -1.63 23.96
C LYS A 100 21.87 -0.38 24.44
N ASN A 101 21.30 0.79 24.19
CA ASN A 101 21.85 2.06 24.63
C ASN A 101 20.77 2.96 25.23
N SER A 102 20.53 2.79 26.51
CA SER A 102 19.50 3.55 27.25
C SER A 102 19.83 5.04 27.40
N SER A 103 21.10 5.44 27.18
CA SER A 103 21.56 6.84 27.32
C SER A 103 21.19 7.70 26.08
N LEU A 104 20.73 7.09 24.98
CA LEU A 104 20.35 7.83 23.77
C LEU A 104 19.23 8.82 24.05
N THR A 105 19.43 10.03 23.56
CA THR A 105 18.43 11.10 23.55
C THR A 105 17.31 10.78 22.54
N MET A 106 16.14 11.38 22.74
CA MET A 106 15.03 11.25 21.77
C MET A 106 15.39 11.75 20.37
N LYS A 107 16.25 12.77 20.29
CA LYS A 107 16.72 13.31 19.00
C LYS A 107 17.60 12.30 18.25
N GLU A 108 18.53 11.67 18.93
CA GLU A 108 19.39 10.63 18.36
C GLU A 108 18.59 9.40 17.93
N LEU A 109 17.61 9.01 18.72
CA LEU A 109 16.72 7.92 18.40
C LEU A 109 15.88 8.24 17.14
N PHE A 110 15.36 9.47 17.03
CA PHE A 110 14.63 9.92 15.84
C PHE A 110 15.52 9.93 14.59
N ILE A 111 16.75 10.43 14.68
CA ILE A 111 17.71 10.41 13.56
C ILE A 111 18.02 8.97 13.13
N SER A 112 18.20 8.06 14.09
CA SER A 112 18.43 6.64 13.80
C SER A 112 17.21 6.01 13.10
N GLY A 113 15.99 6.33 13.56
CA GLY A 113 14.75 5.90 12.92
C GLY A 113 14.62 6.38 11.48
N MET A 114 14.90 7.67 11.26
CA MET A 114 14.88 8.25 9.90
C MET A 114 15.92 7.61 8.96
N ASN A 115 17.08 7.24 9.46
CA ASN A 115 18.09 6.55 8.64
C ASN A 115 17.61 5.15 8.26
N VAL A 116 17.14 4.36 9.23
CA VAL A 116 16.55 3.04 8.98
C VAL A 116 15.35 3.14 8.04
N GLY A 117 14.46 4.08 8.29
CA GLY A 117 13.29 4.32 7.47
C GLY A 117 13.63 4.65 6.03
N ARG A 118 14.66 5.45 5.81
CA ARG A 118 15.14 5.80 4.45
C ARG A 118 15.64 4.57 3.69
N ASP A 119 16.38 3.69 4.33
CA ASP A 119 16.84 2.44 3.71
C ASP A 119 15.65 1.52 3.40
N MET A 120 14.70 1.42 4.33
CA MET A 120 13.49 0.62 4.16
C MET A 120 12.58 1.16 3.04
N MET A 121 12.40 2.49 2.94
CA MET A 121 11.60 3.11 1.88
C MET A 121 12.07 2.69 0.49
N GLY A 122 13.38 2.76 0.22
CA GLY A 122 13.95 2.42 -1.07
C GLY A 122 13.69 0.95 -1.44
N THR A 123 13.95 0.05 -0.51
CA THR A 123 13.79 -1.40 -0.73
C THR A 123 12.31 -1.76 -0.91
N MET A 124 11.44 -1.30 -0.01
CA MET A 124 10.03 -1.67 -0.02
C MET A 124 9.27 -1.06 -1.21
N THR A 125 9.56 0.18 -1.58
CA THR A 125 8.93 0.80 -2.76
C THR A 125 9.29 0.03 -4.03
N ASN A 126 10.55 -0.37 -4.19
CA ASN A 126 10.98 -1.16 -5.33
C ASN A 126 10.30 -2.55 -5.36
N THR A 127 10.19 -3.20 -4.21
CA THR A 127 9.48 -4.49 -4.08
C THR A 127 8.00 -4.35 -4.44
N LEU A 128 7.34 -3.26 -4.04
CA LEU A 128 5.95 -2.99 -4.41
C LEU A 128 5.77 -2.83 -5.92
N ILE A 129 6.64 -2.06 -6.57
CA ILE A 129 6.60 -1.89 -8.03
C ILE A 129 6.74 -3.23 -8.74
N LEU A 130 7.70 -4.06 -8.31
CA LEU A 130 7.90 -5.40 -8.87
C LEU A 130 6.70 -6.32 -8.61
N ALA A 131 6.12 -6.27 -7.40
CA ALA A 131 4.96 -7.09 -7.05
C ALA A 131 3.74 -6.74 -7.91
N PHE A 132 3.44 -5.44 -8.10
CA PHE A 132 2.34 -5.01 -8.96
C PHE A 132 2.60 -5.33 -10.43
N THR A 133 3.83 -5.11 -10.91
CA THR A 133 4.22 -5.50 -12.28
C THR A 133 4.06 -7.02 -12.49
N GLY A 134 4.48 -7.83 -11.52
CA GLY A 134 4.31 -9.28 -11.55
C GLY A 134 2.84 -9.71 -11.51
N GLY A 135 2.02 -9.04 -10.72
CA GLY A 135 0.57 -9.26 -10.69
C GLY A 135 -0.12 -8.95 -12.02
N SER A 136 0.40 -7.98 -12.76
CA SER A 136 -0.14 -7.54 -14.06
C SER A 136 0.46 -8.29 -15.26
N ILE A 137 1.17 -9.40 -15.03
CA ILE A 137 1.86 -10.14 -16.11
C ILE A 137 0.92 -10.54 -17.25
N ASN A 138 -0.32 -10.92 -16.95
CA ASN A 138 -1.32 -11.26 -17.95
C ASN A 138 -1.64 -10.07 -18.86
N THR A 139 -1.81 -8.88 -18.29
CA THR A 139 -2.03 -7.64 -19.05
C THR A 139 -0.84 -7.35 -19.97
N LEU A 140 0.38 -7.53 -19.49
CA LEU A 140 1.60 -7.34 -20.28
C LEU A 140 1.69 -8.33 -21.44
N VAL A 141 1.31 -9.59 -21.22
CA VAL A 141 1.25 -10.62 -22.27
C VAL A 141 0.23 -10.24 -23.34
N PHE A 142 -0.96 -9.77 -22.97
CA PHE A 142 -1.96 -9.30 -23.92
C PHE A 142 -1.49 -8.08 -24.71
N ILE A 143 -0.88 -7.10 -24.05
CA ILE A 143 -0.30 -5.93 -24.71
C ILE A 143 0.70 -6.36 -25.81
N TYR A 144 1.58 -7.31 -25.48
CA TYR A 144 2.57 -7.84 -26.40
C TYR A 144 1.92 -8.66 -27.54
N ALA A 145 1.02 -9.58 -27.20
CA ALA A 145 0.40 -10.49 -28.17
C ALA A 145 -0.48 -9.76 -29.19
N TYR A 146 -1.19 -8.73 -28.77
CA TYR A 146 -2.05 -7.93 -29.64
C TYR A 146 -1.33 -6.73 -30.27
N ASN A 147 -0.04 -6.56 -29.98
CA ASN A 147 0.80 -5.49 -30.52
C ASN A 147 0.17 -4.09 -30.36
N TYR A 148 -0.32 -3.80 -29.14
CA TYR A 148 -0.93 -2.51 -28.83
C TYR A 148 0.05 -1.35 -29.04
N GLN A 149 -0.44 -0.26 -29.62
CA GLN A 149 0.34 0.96 -29.77
C GLN A 149 0.50 1.68 -28.42
N TYR A 150 1.58 2.45 -28.29
CA TYR A 150 1.88 3.19 -27.04
C TYR A 150 0.71 4.02 -26.54
N LEU A 151 0.02 4.76 -27.43
CA LEU A 151 -1.15 5.56 -27.05
C LEU A 151 -2.32 4.72 -26.54
N GLN A 152 -2.50 3.52 -27.08
CA GLN A 152 -3.53 2.59 -26.60
C GLN A 152 -3.19 2.08 -25.19
N ILE A 153 -1.93 1.70 -24.96
CA ILE A 153 -1.46 1.22 -23.65
C ILE A 153 -1.67 2.29 -22.58
N MET A 154 -1.29 3.54 -22.88
CA MET A 154 -1.41 4.66 -21.93
C MET A 154 -2.86 5.04 -21.63
N ASN A 155 -3.82 4.65 -22.47
CA ASN A 155 -5.24 4.87 -22.25
C ASN A 155 -5.99 3.62 -21.75
N MET A 156 -5.29 2.52 -21.45
CA MET A 156 -5.91 1.33 -20.86
C MET A 156 -6.19 1.55 -19.39
N TYR A 157 -7.44 1.35 -18.99
CA TYR A 157 -7.84 1.47 -17.57
C TYR A 157 -7.08 0.49 -16.66
N SER A 158 -6.82 -0.74 -17.11
CA SER A 158 -6.06 -1.73 -16.35
C SER A 158 -4.65 -1.23 -16.01
N VAL A 159 -3.95 -0.64 -16.97
CA VAL A 159 -2.63 -0.04 -16.76
C VAL A 159 -2.72 1.17 -15.81
N GLY A 160 -3.72 2.02 -15.99
CA GLY A 160 -3.97 3.17 -15.10
C GLY A 160 -4.25 2.77 -13.66
N ILE A 161 -5.02 1.71 -13.43
CA ILE A 161 -5.33 1.15 -12.11
C ILE A 161 -4.05 0.65 -11.44
N GLU A 162 -3.22 -0.11 -12.14
CA GLU A 162 -1.96 -0.65 -11.59
C GLU A 162 -0.98 0.47 -11.20
N ILE A 163 -0.85 1.50 -12.05
CA ILE A 163 -0.03 2.67 -11.76
C ILE A 163 -0.58 3.40 -10.51
N MET A 164 -1.89 3.64 -10.45
CA MET A 164 -2.53 4.29 -9.31
C MET A 164 -2.30 3.51 -8.02
N GLN A 165 -2.43 2.19 -8.07
CA GLN A 165 -2.23 1.29 -6.94
C GLN A 165 -0.78 1.32 -6.45
N GLY A 166 0.18 1.20 -7.37
CA GLY A 166 1.61 1.25 -7.06
C GLY A 166 2.04 2.58 -6.46
N LEU A 167 1.61 3.70 -7.06
CA LEU A 167 1.94 5.03 -6.56
C LEU A 167 1.31 5.31 -5.19
N SER A 168 0.04 4.97 -5.00
CA SER A 168 -0.65 5.20 -3.72
C SER A 168 -0.03 4.39 -2.59
N ALA A 169 0.28 3.12 -2.83
CA ALA A 169 0.92 2.26 -1.85
C ALA A 169 2.36 2.74 -1.52
N SER A 170 3.13 3.12 -2.53
CA SER A 170 4.48 3.64 -2.33
C SER A 170 4.49 4.93 -1.52
N LEU A 171 3.58 5.87 -1.79
CA LEU A 171 3.42 7.09 -0.99
C LEU A 171 2.99 6.78 0.44
N GLY A 172 2.12 5.79 0.63
CA GLY A 172 1.76 5.30 1.96
C GLY A 172 2.96 4.79 2.76
N VAL A 173 3.85 4.02 2.12
CA VAL A 173 5.10 3.54 2.73
C VAL A 173 6.05 4.69 3.07
N ILE A 174 6.27 5.62 2.13
CA ILE A 174 7.20 6.74 2.31
C ILE A 174 6.76 7.64 3.47
N LEU A 175 5.48 7.88 3.63
CA LEU A 175 4.94 8.78 4.64
C LEU A 175 4.59 8.08 5.96
N ALA A 176 4.69 6.75 6.03
CA ALA A 176 4.59 5.99 7.28
C ALA A 176 5.90 5.97 8.09
N VAL A 177 7.01 6.32 7.46
CA VAL A 177 8.35 6.47 8.06
C VAL A 177 8.46 7.80 8.79
#